data_8eddfbd59ac447e4b6311db5b5d5f293
#
_entry.id   8eddfbd59ac447e4b6311db5b5d5f293
#
_cell.length_a   1.000
_cell.length_b   1.000
_cell.length_c   1.000
_cell.angle_alpha   90.00
_cell.angle_beta   90.00
_cell.angle_gamma   90.00
#
_symmetry.space_group_name_H-M   'P 1'
#
loop_
_entity.id
_entity.type
_entity.pdbx_description
1 polymer ?
#
loop_
_entity_poly.entity_id
_entity_poly.type
_entity_poly.pdbx_seq_one_letter_code
_entity_poly.pdbx_strand_id
1 'polypeptide(L)'
;PEKPHDSGEESYTTQKTTTFTVHYVGAGDKTPADRVETIQWHREVTVDSVSGKVISTTPWATDGSYTGANTPVIDGFHADKAVVNAPQADPDKDVVETVTYAPNGHIIPVDKNGTPIPGADQPVYPTDPTDPTKVVPNEPVPTVPGYTPERETVTPVDPGTDTPVV
;
A
#
# COMPACT_ATOMS: atom_id res chain seq x y z
N PRO A 1 -14.38 -25.29 57.72
CA PRO A 1 -14.07 -25.21 57.11
C PRO A 1 -13.44 -24.27 56.77
N GLU A 2 -12.88 -24.11 56.70
CA GLU A 2 -12.38 -23.35 56.38
C GLU A 2 -12.35 -23.05 55.23
N LYS A 3 -12.31 -22.41 55.04
CA LYS A 3 -12.38 -21.97 54.02
C LYS A 3 -11.37 -22.12 53.28
N PRO A 4 -11.44 -22.41 52.46
CA PRO A 4 -10.56 -22.64 51.64
C PRO A 4 -9.91 -21.56 51.26
N HIS A 5 -9.09 -21.52 51.51
CA HIS A 5 -8.46 -20.67 51.14
C HIS A 5 -8.40 -20.47 49.90
N ASP A 6 -8.64 -21.13 49.34
CA ASP A 6 -8.87 -21.06 48.19
C ASP A 6 -9.43 -20.07 47.80
N SER A 7 -9.91 -19.72 48.44
CA SER A 7 -10.67 -18.77 48.14
C SER A 7 -10.08 -17.76 47.43
N GLY A 8 -8.96 -17.72 47.19
CA GLY A 8 -8.35 -16.67 46.46
C GLY A 8 -8.50 -16.89 45.00
N GLU A 9 -8.76 -15.80 44.31
CA GLU A 9 -8.65 -15.72 42.87
C GLU A 9 -7.57 -14.72 42.58
N GLU A 10 -6.73 -15.00 41.59
CA GLU A 10 -5.70 -14.08 41.15
C GLU A 10 -5.96 -13.74 39.71
N SER A 11 -5.85 -12.45 39.39
CA SER A 11 -6.04 -11.98 38.02
C SER A 11 -4.71 -11.48 37.45
N TYR A 12 -4.44 -11.88 36.24
CA TYR A 12 -3.25 -11.43 35.52
C TYR A 12 -3.66 -10.76 34.23
N THR A 13 -2.99 -9.67 33.92
CA THR A 13 -3.14 -9.05 32.60
C THR A 13 -2.17 -9.74 31.65
N THR A 14 -2.68 -10.27 30.57
CA THR A 14 -1.85 -10.79 29.49
C THR A 14 -1.98 -9.90 28.28
N GLN A 15 -0.95 -9.88 27.47
CA GLN A 15 -0.87 -8.98 26.34
C GLN A 15 -0.44 -9.73 25.10
N LYS A 16 -0.84 -9.22 23.96
CA LYS A 16 -0.31 -9.63 22.67
C LYS A 16 -0.40 -8.48 21.69
N THR A 17 0.24 -8.62 20.57
CA THR A 17 0.22 -7.61 19.53
C THR A 17 -0.30 -8.18 18.24
N THR A 18 -0.96 -7.34 17.45
CA THR A 18 -1.25 -7.64 16.05
C THR A 18 -0.71 -6.53 15.18
N THR A 19 -0.48 -6.83 13.93
CA THR A 19 0.09 -5.87 13.00
C THR A 19 -0.78 -5.74 11.75
N PHE A 20 -0.72 -4.55 11.17
CA PHE A 20 -1.21 -4.28 9.84
C PHE A 20 -0.04 -3.77 9.02
N THR A 21 0.34 -4.53 8.00
CA THR A 21 1.48 -4.19 7.16
C THR A 21 0.99 -3.81 5.77
N VAL A 22 1.45 -2.67 5.27
CA VAL A 22 1.33 -2.33 3.86
C VAL A 22 2.65 -2.67 3.21
N HIS A 23 2.62 -3.60 2.30
CA HIS A 23 3.79 -4.08 1.56
C HIS A 23 3.77 -3.48 0.17
N TYR A 24 4.89 -2.90 -0.27
CA TYR A 24 4.99 -2.25 -1.57
C TYR A 24 5.92 -3.06 -2.47
N VAL A 25 5.54 -3.21 -3.73
CA VAL A 25 6.34 -3.94 -4.73
C VAL A 25 6.29 -3.23 -6.07
N GLY A 26 7.28 -3.45 -6.91
CA GLY A 26 7.18 -3.13 -8.33
C GLY A 26 7.88 -1.87 -8.80
N ALA A 27 8.49 -1.08 -7.91
CA ALA A 27 9.18 0.14 -8.31
C ALA A 27 10.71 0.01 -8.23
N GLY A 28 11.24 -1.21 -8.27
CA GLY A 28 12.67 -1.46 -8.21
C GLY A 28 13.28 -0.89 -6.94
N ASP A 29 14.39 -0.18 -7.07
CA ASP A 29 15.08 0.42 -5.93
C ASP A 29 14.34 1.62 -5.35
N LYS A 30 13.29 2.10 -6.01
CA LYS A 30 12.44 3.16 -5.49
C LYS A 30 11.26 2.62 -4.69
N THR A 31 11.11 1.31 -4.57
CA THR A 31 10.00 0.69 -3.85
C THR A 31 10.08 1.08 -2.38
N PRO A 32 9.00 1.63 -1.80
CA PRO A 32 8.99 1.99 -0.39
C PRO A 32 9.14 0.77 0.50
N ALA A 33 9.73 0.98 1.67
CA ALA A 33 9.78 -0.05 2.70
C ALA A 33 8.37 -0.32 3.24
N ASP A 34 8.17 -1.52 3.79
CA ASP A 34 6.90 -1.88 4.40
C ASP A 34 6.51 -0.86 5.47
N ARG A 35 5.22 -0.55 5.52
CA ARG A 35 4.66 0.29 6.57
C ARG A 35 3.94 -0.62 7.56
N VAL A 36 4.38 -0.64 8.81
CA VAL A 36 3.83 -1.52 9.83
C VAL A 36 3.17 -0.70 10.92
N GLU A 37 1.92 -1.01 11.20
CA GLU A 37 1.19 -0.47 12.35
C GLU A 37 0.96 -1.61 13.32
N THR A 38 1.11 -1.33 14.61
CA THR A 38 1.01 -2.33 15.66
C THR A 38 -0.06 -1.92 16.66
N ILE A 39 -0.89 -2.87 17.04
CA ILE A 39 -1.88 -2.69 18.09
C ILE A 39 -1.53 -3.62 19.23
N GLN A 40 -1.58 -3.09 20.44
CA GLN A 40 -1.44 -3.88 21.65
C GLN A 40 -2.81 -4.28 22.17
N TRP A 41 -2.96 -5.55 22.50
CA TRP A 41 -4.18 -6.12 23.06
C TRP A 41 -3.89 -6.60 24.46
N HIS A 42 -4.91 -6.57 25.31
CA HIS A 42 -4.81 -7.09 26.66
C HIS A 42 -6.09 -7.82 27.03
N ARG A 43 -5.96 -8.73 27.98
CA ARG A 43 -7.10 -9.38 28.62
C ARG A 43 -6.71 -9.78 30.02
N GLU A 44 -7.72 -9.99 30.84
CA GLU A 44 -7.55 -10.48 32.19
C GLU A 44 -7.78 -11.98 32.21
N VAL A 45 -6.89 -12.68 32.85
CA VAL A 45 -7.02 -14.11 33.10
C VAL A 45 -7.14 -14.29 34.61
N THR A 46 -8.22 -14.92 35.06
CA THR A 46 -8.45 -15.18 36.46
C THR A 46 -8.19 -16.65 36.72
N VAL A 47 -7.38 -16.94 37.71
CA VAL A 47 -7.03 -18.32 38.09
C VAL A 47 -7.38 -18.56 39.52
N ASP A 48 -7.61 -19.84 39.85
CA ASP A 48 -7.73 -20.27 41.20
C ASP A 48 -6.33 -20.25 41.83
N SER A 49 -6.14 -19.53 42.94
CA SER A 49 -4.84 -19.32 43.53
C SER A 49 -4.28 -20.61 44.15
N VAL A 50 -5.10 -21.60 44.41
CA VAL A 50 -4.68 -22.86 44.99
C VAL A 50 -4.26 -23.86 43.88
N SER A 51 -5.15 -24.09 42.92
CA SER A 51 -4.91 -25.09 41.86
C SER A 51 -4.17 -24.56 40.66
N GLY A 52 -4.17 -23.24 40.46
CA GLY A 52 -3.62 -22.64 39.25
C GLY A 52 -4.49 -22.78 38.03
N LYS A 53 -5.70 -23.34 38.17
CA LYS A 53 -6.57 -23.50 37.03
C LYS A 53 -7.22 -22.19 36.62
N VAL A 54 -7.38 -22.02 35.33
CA VAL A 54 -8.05 -20.83 34.77
C VAL A 54 -9.53 -20.93 35.08
N ILE A 55 -10.07 -19.91 35.74
CA ILE A 55 -11.48 -19.79 36.05
C ILE A 55 -12.20 -19.05 34.93
N SER A 56 -11.63 -17.98 34.45
CA SER A 56 -12.25 -17.17 33.40
C SER A 56 -11.22 -16.32 32.69
N THR A 57 -11.56 -15.91 31.48
CA THR A 57 -10.78 -14.93 30.73
C THR A 57 -11.75 -13.90 30.14
N THR A 58 -11.32 -12.64 30.11
CA THR A 58 -12.06 -11.62 29.39
C THR A 58 -11.76 -11.70 27.90
N PRO A 59 -12.60 -11.16 27.05
CA PRO A 59 -12.24 -11.00 25.64
C PRO A 59 -11.00 -10.10 25.51
N TRP A 60 -10.27 -10.29 24.43
CA TRP A 60 -9.18 -9.37 24.10
C TRP A 60 -9.72 -7.98 23.84
N ALA A 61 -9.09 -6.98 24.40
CA ALA A 61 -9.50 -5.59 24.28
C ALA A 61 -8.31 -4.72 23.91
N THR A 62 -8.57 -3.63 23.24
CA THR A 62 -7.54 -2.67 22.85
C THR A 62 -8.12 -1.26 22.81
N ASP A 63 -7.26 -0.26 23.06
CA ASP A 63 -7.59 1.13 22.82
C ASP A 63 -7.02 1.60 21.47
N GLY A 64 -6.30 0.74 20.78
CA GLY A 64 -5.68 1.06 19.51
C GLY A 64 -6.57 0.81 18.33
N SER A 65 -6.21 1.38 17.20
CA SER A 65 -6.86 1.13 15.92
C SER A 65 -5.83 1.31 14.82
N TYR A 66 -6.11 0.72 13.66
CA TYR A 66 -5.29 0.95 12.48
C TYR A 66 -5.78 2.21 11.76
N THR A 67 -4.87 2.90 11.09
CA THR A 67 -5.21 4.16 10.43
C THR A 67 -5.22 4.06 8.91
N GLY A 68 -4.56 3.06 8.36
CA GLY A 68 -4.37 2.99 6.92
C GLY A 68 -3.32 3.98 6.43
N ALA A 69 -3.21 4.12 5.12
CA ALA A 69 -2.17 4.96 4.55
C ALA A 69 -2.52 5.41 3.13
N ASN A 70 -2.08 6.62 2.78
CA ASN A 70 -2.06 7.05 1.40
C ASN A 70 -0.85 6.42 0.73
N THR A 71 -1.02 5.97 -0.51
CA THR A 71 0.06 5.38 -1.28
C THR A 71 1.05 6.47 -1.69
N PRO A 72 2.37 6.27 -1.47
CA PRO A 72 3.36 7.23 -1.94
C PRO A 72 3.36 7.36 -3.45
N VAL A 73 3.53 8.59 -3.95
CA VAL A 73 3.72 8.85 -5.37
C VAL A 73 5.18 8.56 -5.70
N ILE A 74 5.40 7.74 -6.73
CA ILE A 74 6.73 7.44 -7.24
C ILE A 74 6.73 7.81 -8.72
N ASP A 75 7.45 8.86 -9.07
CA ASP A 75 7.49 9.35 -10.44
C ASP A 75 8.01 8.28 -11.40
N GLY A 76 7.35 8.14 -12.54
CA GLY A 76 7.67 7.10 -13.51
C GLY A 76 6.99 5.77 -13.27
N PHE A 77 6.26 5.63 -12.16
CA PHE A 77 5.51 4.44 -11.82
C PHE A 77 4.10 4.82 -11.40
N HIS A 78 3.17 3.90 -11.55
CA HIS A 78 1.80 4.08 -11.05
C HIS A 78 1.44 2.91 -10.16
N ALA A 79 0.67 3.19 -9.13
CA ALA A 79 0.24 2.20 -8.16
C ALA A 79 -1.13 1.65 -8.54
N ASP A 80 -1.46 0.47 -8.05
CA ASP A 80 -2.77 -0.13 -8.26
C ASP A 80 -3.84 0.43 -7.32
N LYS A 81 -3.45 1.14 -6.28
CA LYS A 81 -4.41 1.77 -5.36
C LYS A 81 -3.82 3.04 -4.77
N ALA A 82 -4.65 4.05 -4.64
CA ALA A 82 -4.24 5.35 -4.11
C ALA A 82 -4.23 5.38 -2.58
N VAL A 83 -5.06 4.55 -1.96
CA VAL A 83 -5.24 4.52 -0.51
C VAL A 83 -5.35 3.07 -0.08
N VAL A 84 -4.74 2.74 1.04
CA VAL A 84 -4.96 1.47 1.71
C VAL A 84 -5.77 1.79 2.96
N ASN A 85 -7.00 1.30 3.00
CA ASN A 85 -7.89 1.56 4.11
C ASN A 85 -7.52 0.72 5.31
N ALA A 86 -7.75 1.28 6.50
CA ALA A 86 -7.50 0.55 7.73
C ALA A 86 -8.42 -0.66 7.83
N PRO A 87 -7.88 -1.85 8.12
CA PRO A 87 -8.74 -3.00 8.36
C PRO A 87 -9.37 -2.91 9.74
N GLN A 88 -10.44 -3.68 9.94
CA GLN A 88 -10.99 -3.86 11.26
C GLN A 88 -9.98 -4.61 12.10
N ALA A 89 -9.65 -4.06 13.28
CA ALA A 89 -8.72 -4.71 14.18
C ALA A 89 -9.31 -6.02 14.70
N ASP A 90 -8.50 -7.07 14.70
CA ASP A 90 -8.89 -8.40 15.12
C ASP A 90 -7.74 -8.96 15.96
N PRO A 91 -8.01 -9.37 17.21
CA PRO A 91 -6.95 -9.87 18.07
C PRO A 91 -6.34 -11.18 17.61
N ASP A 92 -6.97 -11.87 16.66
CA ASP A 92 -6.53 -13.19 16.25
C ASP A 92 -5.80 -13.20 14.91
N LYS A 93 -5.56 -12.05 14.31
CA LYS A 93 -4.86 -12.06 13.03
C LYS A 93 -4.11 -10.76 12.76
N ASP A 94 -3.01 -10.94 12.04
CA ASP A 94 -2.27 -9.86 11.41
C ASP A 94 -2.82 -9.68 10.00
N VAL A 95 -2.75 -8.47 9.49
CA VAL A 95 -3.24 -8.15 8.14
C VAL A 95 -2.10 -7.62 7.31
N VAL A 96 -2.02 -8.07 6.07
CA VAL A 96 -1.06 -7.57 5.08
C VAL A 96 -1.84 -7.15 3.84
N GLU A 97 -1.61 -5.91 3.41
CA GLU A 97 -2.13 -5.42 2.13
C GLU A 97 -0.94 -5.11 1.24
N THR A 98 -1.05 -5.43 -0.02
CA THR A 98 0.03 -5.18 -0.98
C THR A 98 -0.37 -4.08 -1.95
N VAL A 99 0.51 -3.11 -2.14
CA VAL A 99 0.41 -2.09 -3.18
C VAL A 99 1.43 -2.42 -4.26
N THR A 100 0.96 -2.56 -5.48
CA THR A 100 1.81 -2.92 -6.59
C THR A 100 1.99 -1.72 -7.51
N TYR A 101 3.26 -1.36 -7.75
CA TYR A 101 3.63 -0.34 -8.73
C TYR A 101 4.00 -1.01 -10.05
N ALA A 102 3.75 -0.32 -11.14
CA ALA A 102 4.17 -0.72 -12.47
C ALA A 102 4.74 0.49 -13.20
N PRO A 103 5.66 0.29 -14.15
CA PRO A 103 6.22 1.41 -14.89
C PRO A 103 5.16 2.13 -15.72
N ASN A 104 5.26 3.44 -15.79
CA ASN A 104 4.43 4.23 -16.71
C ASN A 104 4.89 3.99 -18.14
N GLY A 105 3.97 4.14 -19.08
CA GLY A 105 4.26 4.05 -20.50
C GLY A 105 5.02 5.28 -21.01
N HIS A 106 5.27 5.27 -22.31
CA HIS A 106 6.08 6.29 -23.00
C HIS A 106 5.30 6.88 -24.16
N ILE A 107 5.64 8.11 -24.51
CA ILE A 107 5.29 8.65 -25.83
C ILE A 107 6.33 8.12 -26.80
N ILE A 108 5.88 7.51 -27.90
CA ILE A 108 6.76 6.96 -28.91
C ILE A 108 6.51 7.69 -30.23
N PRO A 109 7.36 8.67 -30.59
CA PRO A 109 7.21 9.32 -31.89
C PRO A 109 7.44 8.30 -33.02
N VAL A 110 6.51 8.23 -33.95
CA VAL A 110 6.56 7.30 -35.07
C VAL A 110 6.42 8.06 -36.38
N ASP A 111 6.94 7.49 -37.47
CA ASP A 111 6.71 8.02 -38.80
C ASP A 111 5.30 7.64 -39.30
N LYS A 112 4.94 8.09 -40.50
CA LYS A 112 3.61 7.79 -41.01
C LYS A 112 3.36 6.32 -41.29
N ASN A 113 4.38 5.48 -41.28
CA ASN A 113 4.24 4.03 -41.41
C ASN A 113 4.11 3.34 -40.06
N GLY A 114 4.13 4.10 -38.94
CA GLY A 114 4.04 3.55 -37.60
C GLY A 114 5.37 3.06 -37.05
N THR A 115 6.48 3.33 -37.74
CA THR A 115 7.81 2.92 -37.28
C THR A 115 8.39 3.99 -36.36
N PRO A 116 8.91 3.60 -35.18
CA PRO A 116 9.53 4.56 -34.30
C PRO A 116 10.66 5.33 -35.00
N ILE A 117 10.69 6.64 -34.81
CA ILE A 117 11.69 7.50 -35.44
C ILE A 117 13.02 7.28 -34.73
N PRO A 118 14.10 6.88 -35.46
CA PRO A 118 15.39 6.63 -34.81
C PRO A 118 15.92 7.89 -34.14
N GLY A 119 16.41 7.74 -32.92
CA GLY A 119 17.02 8.86 -32.18
C GLY A 119 16.03 9.83 -31.55
N ALA A 120 14.72 9.66 -31.77
CA ALA A 120 13.72 10.49 -31.12
C ALA A 120 13.60 10.12 -29.65
N ASP A 121 13.39 11.14 -28.81
CA ASP A 121 13.12 10.89 -27.40
C ASP A 121 11.82 10.13 -27.23
N GLN A 122 11.82 9.21 -26.25
CA GLN A 122 10.63 8.45 -25.90
C GLN A 122 10.36 8.69 -24.40
N PRO A 123 9.84 9.86 -24.04
CA PRO A 123 9.69 10.21 -22.63
C PRO A 123 8.68 9.34 -21.92
N VAL A 124 9.00 9.01 -20.67
CA VAL A 124 8.09 8.32 -19.78
C VAL A 124 7.04 9.31 -19.31
N TYR A 125 5.77 8.90 -19.22
CA TYR A 125 4.74 9.74 -18.63
C TYR A 125 5.05 10.00 -17.18
N PRO A 126 5.04 11.27 -16.74
CA PRO A 126 5.21 11.57 -15.32
C PRO A 126 3.98 11.18 -14.53
N THR A 127 4.18 10.73 -13.30
CA THR A 127 3.10 10.37 -12.41
C THR A 127 2.44 11.63 -11.85
N ASP A 128 1.11 11.62 -11.74
CA ASP A 128 0.37 12.72 -11.15
C ASP A 128 0.81 12.90 -9.69
N PRO A 129 1.29 14.10 -9.31
CA PRO A 129 1.80 14.31 -7.95
C PRO A 129 0.73 14.24 -6.87
N THR A 130 -0.55 14.25 -7.25
CA THR A 130 -1.65 14.16 -6.29
C THR A 130 -2.36 12.82 -6.32
N ASP A 131 -2.03 11.95 -7.29
CA ASP A 131 -2.67 10.65 -7.41
C ASP A 131 -1.64 9.61 -7.90
N PRO A 132 -1.18 8.72 -7.02
CA PRO A 132 -0.14 7.74 -7.38
C PRO A 132 -0.60 6.73 -8.42
N THR A 133 -1.88 6.65 -8.74
CA THR A 133 -2.40 5.68 -9.72
C THR A 133 -2.51 6.26 -11.12
N LYS A 134 -2.23 7.55 -11.30
CA LYS A 134 -2.47 8.23 -12.57
C LYS A 134 -1.22 8.95 -13.06
N VAL A 135 -1.21 9.20 -14.36
CA VAL A 135 -0.18 10.02 -14.98
C VAL A 135 -0.73 11.42 -15.25
N VAL A 136 0.18 12.39 -15.41
CA VAL A 136 -0.19 13.76 -15.76
C VAL A 136 -0.80 13.76 -17.15
N PRO A 137 -1.98 14.36 -17.36
CA PRO A 137 -2.59 14.41 -18.68
C PRO A 137 -1.92 15.46 -19.57
N ASN A 138 -2.16 15.36 -20.87
CA ASN A 138 -1.72 16.33 -21.87
C ASN A 138 -0.21 16.55 -21.88
N GLU A 139 0.54 15.44 -21.85
CA GLU A 139 1.99 15.51 -21.86
C GLU A 139 2.48 15.96 -23.24
N PRO A 140 3.45 16.89 -23.31
CA PRO A 140 3.91 17.38 -24.60
C PRO A 140 4.63 16.31 -25.41
N VAL A 141 4.34 16.30 -26.71
CA VAL A 141 5.04 15.43 -27.65
C VAL A 141 6.43 15.99 -27.91
N PRO A 142 7.49 15.17 -27.89
CA PRO A 142 8.85 15.66 -28.15
C PRO A 142 8.99 16.24 -29.54
N THR A 143 9.81 17.30 -29.67
CA THR A 143 10.17 17.85 -30.96
C THR A 143 11.19 16.94 -31.64
N VAL A 144 10.91 16.55 -32.87
CA VAL A 144 11.82 15.73 -33.67
C VAL A 144 12.17 16.53 -34.94
N PRO A 145 13.45 16.84 -35.16
CA PRO A 145 13.85 17.62 -36.34
C PRO A 145 13.36 16.98 -37.65
N GLY A 146 12.76 17.78 -38.50
CA GLY A 146 12.25 17.32 -39.79
C GLY A 146 10.86 16.70 -39.73
N TYR A 147 10.24 16.65 -38.55
CA TYR A 147 8.90 16.08 -38.39
C TYR A 147 7.98 17.06 -37.67
N THR A 148 6.70 16.99 -38.01
CA THR A 148 5.66 17.76 -37.34
C THR A 148 4.65 16.75 -36.77
N PRO A 149 4.40 16.80 -35.45
CA PRO A 149 3.48 15.83 -34.85
C PRO A 149 2.03 16.18 -35.25
N GLU A 150 1.18 15.16 -35.38
CA GLU A 150 -0.23 15.40 -35.67
C GLU A 150 -0.99 15.96 -34.48
N ARG A 151 -0.40 15.91 -33.29
CA ARG A 151 -0.94 16.51 -32.06
C ARG A 151 0.20 16.95 -31.15
N GLU A 152 -0.09 17.99 -30.38
CA GLU A 152 0.95 18.61 -29.57
C GLU A 152 1.08 17.94 -28.19
N THR A 153 -0.01 17.35 -27.70
CA THR A 153 -0.02 16.70 -26.39
C THR A 153 -0.68 15.35 -26.48
N VAL A 154 -0.37 14.50 -25.52
CA VAL A 154 -0.89 13.13 -25.43
C VAL A 154 -1.28 12.82 -24.00
N THR A 155 -2.44 12.16 -23.86
CA THR A 155 -2.84 11.53 -22.61
C THR A 155 -3.03 10.04 -22.91
N PRO A 156 -2.31 9.13 -22.25
CA PRO A 156 -2.44 7.71 -22.56
C PRO A 156 -3.81 7.18 -22.15
N VAL A 157 -4.22 6.07 -22.76
CA VAL A 157 -5.48 5.40 -22.42
C VAL A 157 -5.45 4.92 -20.96
N ASP A 158 -4.29 4.41 -20.54
CA ASP A 158 -4.03 4.06 -19.14
C ASP A 158 -2.56 4.34 -18.85
N PRO A 159 -2.15 4.37 -17.55
CA PRO A 159 -0.80 4.80 -17.20
C PRO A 159 0.31 3.92 -17.73
N GLY A 160 0.05 2.65 -17.98
CA GLY A 160 1.08 1.71 -18.40
C GLY A 160 1.22 1.54 -19.90
N THR A 161 0.39 2.20 -20.69
CA THR A 161 0.35 2.00 -22.15
C THR A 161 1.25 2.99 -22.87
N ASP A 162 2.15 2.48 -23.71
CA ASP A 162 2.92 3.33 -24.63
C ASP A 162 1.98 3.89 -25.69
N THR A 163 2.20 5.14 -26.06
CA THR A 163 1.32 5.80 -27.06
C THR A 163 2.15 6.24 -28.24
N PRO A 164 1.94 5.64 -29.44
CA PRO A 164 2.60 6.12 -30.65
C PRO A 164 1.96 7.42 -31.10
N VAL A 165 2.77 8.36 -31.54
CA VAL A 165 2.31 9.64 -32.09
C VAL A 165 2.99 9.88 -33.43
N VAL A 166 2.18 10.02 -34.45
CA VAL A 166 2.65 10.25 -35.82
C VAL A 166 3.12 11.68 -36.02
#